data_88a3343c4b6fff8fa4b526271ec6bd0a
#
_entry.id   88a3343c4b6fff8fa4b526271ec6bd0a
#
_cell.length_a   1.000
_cell.length_b   1.000
_cell.length_c   1.000
_cell.angle_alpha   90.00
_cell.angle_beta   90.00
_cell.angle_gamma   90.00
#
_symmetry.space_group_name_H-M   'P 1'
#
loop_
_entity.id
_entity.type
_entity.pdbx_description
1 polymer ?
#
loop_
_entity_poly.entity_id
_entity_poly.type
_entity_poly.pdbx_seq_one_letter_code
_entity_poly.pdbx_strand_id
1 'polypeptide(L)'
;MTTESQILANRRNALKSTGPRTHHGKAAVSQNAVKHGLSAHRDVISSESQADFDLYRDQILDELAPASPMESILAERIVGLSWRLKRVCRIQNQTIDTLSAPDTSSPLAKLTQSLFAKGRDLPQDVPSESAPNLPLGRLAIKDFSNARVLDRLLMYERRIENSLYKTILELQRLNIIKKMNTGSEMPFNQLATNYACPP
;
A
#
# COMPACT_ATOMS: atom_id res chain seq x y z
N MET A 1 19.58 17.74 -20.60
CA MET A 1 19.81 17.13 -21.94
C MET A 1 20.89 16.08 -21.80
N THR A 2 20.72 14.88 -22.38
CA THR A 2 21.73 13.82 -22.39
C THR A 2 22.80 14.14 -23.43
N THR A 3 24.07 14.02 -23.07
CA THR A 3 25.20 14.25 -23.97
C THR A 3 25.35 13.11 -24.97
N GLU A 4 25.94 13.37 -26.15
CA GLU A 4 26.20 12.32 -27.17
C GLU A 4 27.02 11.15 -26.63
N SER A 5 28.01 11.43 -25.77
CA SER A 5 28.80 10.40 -25.10
C SER A 5 27.95 9.48 -24.20
N GLN A 6 26.98 10.03 -23.50
CA GLN A 6 26.02 9.24 -22.71
C GLN A 6 25.11 8.37 -23.59
N ILE A 7 24.67 8.89 -24.73
CA ILE A 7 23.84 8.13 -25.69
C ILE A 7 24.65 6.94 -26.26
N LEU A 8 25.89 7.16 -26.65
CA LEU A 8 26.78 6.11 -27.17
C LEU A 8 27.11 5.05 -26.11
N ALA A 9 27.37 5.48 -24.87
CA ALA A 9 27.59 4.56 -23.74
C ALA A 9 26.35 3.71 -23.47
N ASN A 10 25.16 4.31 -23.44
CA ASN A 10 23.90 3.60 -23.23
C ASN A 10 23.60 2.59 -24.34
N ARG A 11 23.86 2.94 -25.62
CA ARG A 11 23.73 2.00 -26.75
C ARG A 11 24.67 0.81 -26.60
N ARG A 12 25.92 1.05 -26.23
CA ARG A 12 26.92 -0.01 -26.00
C ARG A 12 26.50 -0.94 -24.85
N ASN A 13 26.00 -0.37 -23.74
CA ASN A 13 25.52 -1.13 -22.62
C ASN A 13 24.24 -1.94 -22.95
N ALA A 14 23.35 -1.38 -23.77
CA ALA A 14 22.17 -2.08 -24.24
C ALA A 14 22.50 -3.34 -25.08
N LEU A 15 23.58 -3.30 -25.87
CA LEU A 15 24.05 -4.47 -26.62
C LEU A 15 24.58 -5.59 -25.71
N LYS A 16 25.12 -5.24 -24.54
CA LYS A 16 25.61 -6.18 -23.52
C LYS A 16 24.52 -6.67 -22.58
N SER A 17 23.30 -6.11 -22.68
CA SER A 17 22.18 -6.47 -21.82
C SER A 17 21.74 -7.91 -22.08
N THR A 18 21.69 -8.71 -20.99
CA THR A 18 21.21 -10.09 -20.98
C THR A 18 19.72 -10.20 -20.66
N GLY A 19 19.00 -9.08 -20.68
CA GLY A 19 17.56 -9.05 -20.40
C GLY A 19 16.73 -9.86 -21.41
N PRO A 20 15.49 -10.24 -21.03
CA PRO A 20 14.64 -11.08 -21.88
C PRO A 20 14.27 -10.35 -23.16
N ARG A 21 14.46 -11.02 -24.30
CA ARG A 21 14.18 -10.47 -25.64
C ARG A 21 12.80 -10.87 -26.16
N THR A 22 12.29 -12.04 -25.73
CA THR A 22 10.98 -12.54 -26.15
C THR A 22 9.84 -11.90 -25.35
N HIS A 23 8.64 -11.81 -25.94
CA HIS A 23 7.46 -11.28 -25.25
C HIS A 23 7.12 -12.09 -23.99
N HIS A 24 7.20 -13.40 -24.07
CA HIS A 24 6.99 -14.30 -22.93
C HIS A 24 8.05 -14.08 -21.82
N GLY A 25 9.31 -13.96 -22.20
CA GLY A 25 10.40 -13.68 -21.24
C GLY A 25 10.24 -12.30 -20.56
N LYS A 26 9.82 -11.26 -21.30
CA LYS A 26 9.51 -9.95 -20.74
C LYS A 26 8.33 -10.02 -19.77
N ALA A 27 7.27 -10.75 -20.11
CA ALA A 27 6.12 -10.96 -19.23
C ALA A 27 6.53 -11.67 -17.92
N ALA A 28 7.34 -12.75 -18.02
CA ALA A 28 7.83 -13.46 -16.84
C ALA A 28 8.69 -12.57 -15.92
N VAL A 29 9.63 -11.80 -16.50
CA VAL A 29 10.50 -10.91 -15.69
C VAL A 29 9.73 -9.72 -15.11
N SER A 30 8.72 -9.19 -15.80
CA SER A 30 7.88 -8.14 -15.26
C SER A 30 7.11 -8.57 -14.02
N GLN A 31 6.72 -9.85 -13.92
CA GLN A 31 6.11 -10.42 -12.72
C GLN A 31 7.11 -10.55 -11.56
N ASN A 32 8.39 -10.84 -11.85
CA ASN A 32 9.43 -10.88 -10.81
C ASN A 32 9.70 -9.51 -10.17
N ALA A 33 9.39 -8.42 -10.85
CA ALA A 33 9.47 -7.07 -10.30
C ALA A 33 8.34 -6.75 -9.30
N VAL A 34 7.25 -7.51 -9.31
CA VAL A 34 6.12 -7.35 -8.38
C VAL A 34 6.43 -8.09 -7.08
N LYS A 35 7.20 -7.46 -6.20
CA LYS A 35 7.54 -8.05 -4.89
C LYS A 35 6.37 -7.98 -3.90
N HIS A 36 5.76 -6.83 -3.75
CA HIS A 36 4.70 -6.56 -2.76
C HIS A 36 3.47 -5.86 -3.37
N GLY A 37 3.51 -5.51 -4.64
CA GLY A 37 2.41 -4.90 -5.38
C GLY A 37 1.96 -3.51 -4.92
N LEU A 38 2.68 -2.85 -4.00
CA LEU A 38 2.29 -1.54 -3.46
C LEU A 38 2.35 -0.41 -4.50
N SER A 39 3.25 -0.55 -5.49
CA SER A 39 3.40 0.36 -6.62
C SER A 39 2.98 -0.28 -7.94
N ALA A 40 2.28 -1.43 -7.91
CA ALA A 40 1.81 -2.09 -9.12
C ALA A 40 0.74 -1.23 -9.83
N HIS A 41 0.72 -1.29 -11.15
CA HIS A 41 -0.33 -0.64 -11.94
C HIS A 41 -1.69 -1.31 -11.74
N ARG A 42 -1.70 -2.62 -11.44
CA ARG A 42 -2.92 -3.37 -11.13
C ARG A 42 -3.32 -3.15 -9.69
N ASP A 43 -4.62 -2.97 -9.46
CA ASP A 43 -5.16 -2.80 -8.09
C ASP A 43 -5.17 -4.11 -7.32
N VAL A 44 -5.38 -5.24 -7.99
CA VAL A 44 -5.38 -6.58 -7.40
C VAL A 44 -4.13 -7.35 -7.83
N ILE A 45 -3.45 -7.99 -6.88
CA ILE A 45 -2.31 -8.89 -7.12
C ILE A 45 -2.74 -10.35 -7.01
N SER A 46 -1.90 -11.27 -7.51
CA SER A 46 -2.23 -12.70 -7.58
C SER A 46 -2.56 -13.37 -6.24
N SER A 47 -2.13 -12.80 -5.13
CA SER A 47 -2.43 -13.29 -3.77
C SER A 47 -3.72 -12.71 -3.19
N GLU A 48 -4.47 -11.90 -3.92
CA GLU A 48 -5.69 -11.25 -3.49
C GLU A 48 -6.89 -11.77 -4.28
N SER A 49 -8.06 -11.74 -3.64
CA SER A 49 -9.33 -12.08 -4.27
C SER A 49 -9.85 -10.91 -5.09
N GLN A 50 -10.13 -11.15 -6.37
CA GLN A 50 -10.78 -10.16 -7.23
C GLN A 50 -12.20 -9.86 -6.74
N ALA A 51 -12.95 -10.88 -6.29
CA ALA A 51 -14.31 -10.71 -5.80
C ALA A 51 -14.37 -9.79 -4.57
N ASP A 52 -13.40 -9.93 -3.64
CA ASP A 52 -13.34 -9.06 -2.46
C ASP A 52 -13.01 -7.61 -2.83
N PHE A 53 -12.17 -7.42 -3.85
CA PHE A 53 -11.87 -6.10 -4.37
C PHE A 53 -13.09 -5.48 -5.04
N ASP A 54 -13.81 -6.23 -5.87
CA ASP A 54 -14.99 -5.74 -6.59
C ASP A 54 -16.09 -5.33 -5.59
N LEU A 55 -16.35 -6.15 -4.58
CA LEU A 55 -17.28 -5.82 -3.49
C LEU A 55 -16.86 -4.52 -2.76
N TYR A 56 -15.59 -4.41 -2.42
CA TYR A 56 -15.05 -3.23 -1.75
C TYR A 56 -15.14 -1.98 -2.61
N ARG A 57 -14.85 -2.11 -3.91
CA ARG A 57 -14.95 -1.06 -4.90
C ARG A 57 -16.39 -0.54 -4.99
N ASP A 58 -17.33 -1.44 -5.15
CA ASP A 58 -18.75 -1.09 -5.29
C ASP A 58 -19.26 -0.36 -4.04
N GLN A 59 -18.91 -0.81 -2.83
CA GLN A 59 -19.27 -0.14 -1.58
C GLN A 59 -18.75 1.31 -1.52
N ILE A 60 -17.49 1.54 -1.89
CA ILE A 60 -16.90 2.88 -1.86
C ILE A 60 -17.52 3.78 -2.95
N LEU A 61 -17.75 3.24 -4.14
CA LEU A 61 -18.37 4.00 -5.24
C LEU A 61 -19.81 4.38 -4.93
N ASP A 62 -20.56 3.51 -4.30
CA ASP A 62 -21.93 3.79 -3.84
C ASP A 62 -21.95 4.91 -2.78
N GLU A 63 -21.00 4.89 -1.83
CA GLU A 63 -20.88 5.93 -0.81
C GLU A 63 -20.45 7.30 -1.41
N LEU A 64 -19.50 7.28 -2.34
CA LEU A 64 -18.99 8.51 -2.97
C LEU A 64 -19.97 9.08 -4.01
N ALA A 65 -20.83 8.24 -4.59
CA ALA A 65 -21.87 8.59 -5.57
C ALA A 65 -21.40 9.62 -6.62
N PRO A 66 -20.32 9.35 -7.39
CA PRO A 66 -19.74 10.32 -8.30
C PRO A 66 -20.72 10.68 -9.42
N ALA A 67 -21.01 11.97 -9.60
CA ALA A 67 -21.99 12.47 -10.56
C ALA A 67 -21.37 12.97 -11.87
N SER A 68 -20.05 13.11 -11.95
CA SER A 68 -19.33 13.54 -13.15
C SER A 68 -18.19 12.60 -13.50
N PRO A 69 -17.74 12.57 -14.78
CA PRO A 69 -16.60 11.73 -15.17
C PRO A 69 -15.32 12.01 -14.37
N MET A 70 -15.08 13.27 -14.00
CA MET A 70 -13.93 13.65 -13.19
C MET A 70 -14.05 13.11 -11.76
N GLU A 71 -15.24 13.20 -11.17
CA GLU A 71 -15.52 12.61 -9.86
C GLU A 71 -15.35 11.09 -9.89
N SER A 72 -15.80 10.43 -10.98
CA SER A 72 -15.62 8.98 -11.15
C SER A 72 -14.14 8.58 -11.21
N ILE A 73 -13.29 9.33 -11.93
CA ILE A 73 -11.85 9.09 -11.98
C ILE A 73 -11.21 9.24 -10.59
N LEU A 74 -11.61 10.25 -9.83
CA LEU A 74 -11.10 10.46 -8.46
C LEU A 74 -11.61 9.38 -7.50
N ALA A 75 -12.88 8.97 -7.60
CA ALA A 75 -13.47 7.92 -6.80
C ALA A 75 -12.76 6.56 -7.04
N GLU A 76 -12.55 6.18 -8.30
CA GLU A 76 -11.78 4.98 -8.65
C GLU A 76 -10.33 5.03 -8.11
N ARG A 77 -9.71 6.20 -8.17
CA ARG A 77 -8.38 6.39 -7.59
C ARG A 77 -8.39 6.24 -6.06
N ILE A 78 -9.42 6.72 -5.37
CA ILE A 78 -9.61 6.53 -3.92
C ILE A 78 -9.71 5.03 -3.61
N VAL A 79 -10.53 4.28 -4.36
CA VAL A 79 -10.67 2.82 -4.21
C VAL A 79 -9.32 2.12 -4.34
N GLY A 80 -8.58 2.39 -5.41
CA GLY A 80 -7.28 1.75 -5.65
C GLY A 80 -6.25 2.07 -4.57
N LEU A 81 -6.18 3.33 -4.11
CA LEU A 81 -5.25 3.75 -3.06
C LEU A 81 -5.63 3.17 -1.69
N SER A 82 -6.90 3.17 -1.32
CA SER A 82 -7.38 2.60 -0.06
C SER A 82 -7.20 1.08 -0.01
N TRP A 83 -7.40 0.37 -1.14
CA TRP A 83 -7.10 -1.05 -1.24
C TRP A 83 -5.61 -1.35 -1.05
N ARG A 84 -4.74 -0.53 -1.64
CA ARG A 84 -3.28 -0.64 -1.44
C ARG A 84 -2.89 -0.38 0.02
N LEU A 85 -3.55 0.54 0.70
CA LEU A 85 -3.32 0.80 2.13
C LEU A 85 -3.70 -0.42 2.98
N LYS A 86 -4.86 -1.06 2.73
CA LYS A 86 -5.23 -2.33 3.36
C LYS A 86 -4.18 -3.43 3.12
N ARG A 87 -3.58 -3.47 1.94
CA ARG A 87 -2.49 -4.40 1.60
C ARG A 87 -1.25 -4.13 2.45
N VAL A 88 -0.86 -2.86 2.62
CA VAL A 88 0.29 -2.49 3.47
C VAL A 88 0.07 -3.03 4.88
N CYS A 89 -1.09 -2.78 5.49
CA CYS A 89 -1.42 -3.28 6.83
C CYS A 89 -1.32 -4.80 6.92
N ARG A 90 -1.82 -5.53 5.91
CA ARG A 90 -1.70 -7.00 5.87
C ARG A 90 -0.25 -7.47 5.81
N ILE A 91 0.57 -6.82 4.97
CA ILE A 91 1.99 -7.16 4.84
C ILE A 91 2.73 -6.83 6.15
N GLN A 92 2.43 -5.71 6.80
CA GLN A 92 3.01 -5.35 8.10
C GLN A 92 2.71 -6.42 9.15
N ASN A 93 1.45 -6.80 9.30
CA ASN A 93 1.04 -7.84 10.26
C ASN A 93 1.77 -9.17 9.98
N GLN A 94 1.77 -9.64 8.73
CA GLN A 94 2.47 -10.87 8.35
C GLN A 94 3.99 -10.77 8.57
N THR A 95 4.59 -9.59 8.35
CA THR A 95 6.02 -9.37 8.60
C THR A 95 6.30 -9.44 10.10
N ILE A 96 5.45 -8.83 10.92
CA ILE A 96 5.55 -8.87 12.37
C ILE A 96 5.42 -10.32 12.86
N ASP A 97 4.43 -11.06 12.39
CA ASP A 97 4.22 -12.47 12.74
C ASP A 97 5.44 -13.33 12.36
N THR A 98 5.96 -13.13 11.15
CA THR A 98 7.15 -13.87 10.67
C THR A 98 8.40 -13.56 11.48
N LEU A 99 8.61 -12.28 11.83
CA LEU A 99 9.75 -11.86 12.64
C LEU A 99 9.62 -12.33 14.10
N SER A 100 8.39 -12.45 14.61
CA SER A 100 8.09 -12.90 15.97
C SER A 100 8.18 -14.42 16.12
N ALA A 101 8.07 -15.15 15.01
CA ALA A 101 8.17 -16.60 15.03
C ALA A 101 9.53 -17.07 15.59
N PRO A 102 9.55 -18.07 16.46
CA PRO A 102 10.80 -18.63 16.97
C PRO A 102 11.60 -19.23 15.81
N ASP A 103 12.90 -18.89 15.74
CA ASP A 103 13.83 -19.42 14.73
C ASP A 103 14.05 -20.94 14.95
N THR A 104 13.08 -21.75 14.58
CA THR A 104 13.21 -23.22 14.63
C THR A 104 14.19 -23.77 13.58
N SER A 105 14.61 -22.93 12.64
CA SER A 105 15.54 -23.29 11.56
C SER A 105 17.01 -23.05 11.87
N SER A 106 17.33 -22.35 12.96
CA SER A 106 18.72 -22.15 13.35
C SER A 106 19.39 -23.46 13.73
N PRO A 107 20.56 -23.80 13.14
CA PRO A 107 21.33 -25.01 13.54
C PRO A 107 21.65 -25.04 15.04
N LEU A 108 21.84 -23.84 15.64
CA LEU A 108 22.06 -23.69 17.07
C LEU A 108 20.82 -24.02 17.90
N ALA A 109 19.62 -23.63 17.46
CA ALA A 109 18.37 -24.00 18.13
C ALA A 109 18.12 -25.49 18.09
N LYS A 110 18.45 -26.19 16.98
CA LYS A 110 18.37 -27.63 16.86
C LYS A 110 19.40 -28.33 17.74
N LEU A 111 20.62 -27.80 17.84
CA LEU A 111 21.67 -28.31 18.72
C LEU A 111 21.30 -28.14 20.20
N THR A 112 20.82 -26.99 20.62
CA THR A 112 20.37 -26.75 21.99
C THR A 112 19.19 -27.67 22.35
N GLN A 113 18.20 -27.77 21.44
CA GLN A 113 17.06 -28.67 21.66
C GLN A 113 17.49 -30.15 21.74
N SER A 114 18.46 -30.57 20.93
CA SER A 114 19.00 -31.95 21.00
C SER A 114 19.83 -32.19 22.26
N LEU A 115 20.56 -31.21 22.77
CA LEU A 115 21.34 -31.28 24.00
C LEU A 115 20.43 -31.32 25.23
N PHE A 116 19.36 -30.50 25.26
CA PHE A 116 18.40 -30.50 26.36
C PHE A 116 17.47 -31.70 26.35
N ALA A 117 17.17 -32.28 25.17
CA ALA A 117 16.40 -33.53 25.08
C ALA A 117 17.17 -34.75 25.61
N LYS A 118 18.50 -34.67 25.72
CA LYS A 118 19.38 -35.75 26.17
C LYS A 118 19.80 -35.65 27.64
N GLY A 119 19.51 -34.53 28.32
CA GLY A 119 19.82 -34.28 29.73
C GLY A 119 18.63 -34.58 30.63
N ARG A 120 18.65 -35.79 31.23
CA ARG A 120 17.74 -36.16 32.31
C ARG A 120 18.02 -35.32 33.56
N ASP A 121 16.94 -35.02 34.24
CA ASP A 121 16.84 -34.72 35.68
C ASP A 121 17.88 -33.78 36.28
N LEU A 122 17.56 -32.47 36.21
CA LEU A 122 18.04 -31.52 37.18
C LEU A 122 16.82 -30.83 37.83
N PRO A 123 16.82 -30.62 39.16
CA PRO A 123 15.68 -30.10 39.89
C PRO A 123 15.36 -28.68 39.41
N GLN A 124 14.10 -28.46 39.06
CA GLN A 124 13.53 -27.15 38.80
C GLN A 124 13.33 -26.45 40.13
N ASP A 125 14.31 -25.69 40.61
CA ASP A 125 14.12 -24.67 41.64
C ASP A 125 15.19 -23.58 41.51
N VAL A 126 15.09 -22.81 40.44
CA VAL A 126 15.61 -21.44 40.37
C VAL A 126 14.48 -20.59 39.77
N PRO A 127 13.89 -19.65 40.53
CA PRO A 127 13.00 -18.67 39.93
C PRO A 127 13.85 -17.84 38.96
N SER A 128 13.81 -18.21 37.70
CA SER A 128 14.27 -17.36 36.64
C SER A 128 13.40 -16.10 36.71
N GLU A 129 13.90 -15.03 37.31
CA GLU A 129 13.37 -13.68 37.07
C GLU A 129 13.32 -13.54 35.55
N SER A 130 12.13 -13.73 34.98
CA SER A 130 11.88 -13.58 33.57
C SER A 130 12.19 -12.15 33.22
N ALA A 131 13.35 -11.92 32.60
CA ALA A 131 13.66 -10.65 31.97
C ALA A 131 12.42 -10.18 31.21
N PRO A 132 12.00 -8.93 31.36
CA PRO A 132 10.76 -8.43 30.75
C PRO A 132 10.74 -8.84 29.29
N ASN A 133 9.74 -9.65 28.97
CA ASN A 133 9.60 -10.20 27.62
C ASN A 133 9.15 -9.02 26.72
N LEU A 134 10.11 -8.33 26.09
CA LEU A 134 9.90 -7.20 25.19
C LEU A 134 9.91 -7.70 23.75
N PRO A 135 8.84 -8.39 23.31
CA PRO A 135 8.80 -9.01 21.98
C PRO A 135 8.94 -7.96 20.86
N LEU A 136 8.34 -6.77 21.05
CA LEU A 136 8.42 -5.67 20.09
C LEU A 136 9.83 -5.09 19.97
N GLY A 137 10.58 -5.00 21.05
CA GLY A 137 11.97 -4.52 21.03
C GLY A 137 12.89 -5.49 20.28
N ARG A 138 12.74 -6.80 20.50
CA ARG A 138 13.49 -7.84 19.77
C ARG A 138 13.16 -7.83 18.28
N LEU A 139 11.89 -7.65 17.95
CA LEU A 139 11.40 -7.55 16.59
C LEU A 139 11.99 -6.34 15.86
N ALA A 140 12.00 -5.18 16.50
CA ALA A 140 12.59 -3.96 15.95
C ALA A 140 14.09 -4.14 15.67
N ILE A 141 14.84 -4.75 16.60
CA ILE A 141 16.27 -5.03 16.42
C ILE A 141 16.48 -6.02 15.26
N LYS A 142 15.66 -7.07 15.17
CA LYS A 142 15.73 -8.07 14.11
C LYS A 142 15.46 -7.47 12.73
N ASP A 143 14.46 -6.58 12.60
CA ASP A 143 14.17 -5.89 11.34
C ASP A 143 15.30 -4.92 10.98
N PHE A 144 15.79 -4.15 11.94
CA PHE A 144 16.85 -3.16 11.73
C PHE A 144 18.17 -3.81 11.31
N SER A 145 18.53 -4.96 11.88
CA SER A 145 19.74 -5.71 11.56
C SER A 145 19.69 -6.41 10.20
N ASN A 146 18.50 -6.66 9.68
CA ASN A 146 18.28 -7.37 8.41
C ASN A 146 17.97 -6.40 7.25
N ALA A 147 16.80 -6.56 6.65
CA ALA A 147 16.44 -5.87 5.42
C ALA A 147 15.74 -4.54 5.62
N ARG A 148 15.48 -4.11 6.86
CA ARG A 148 14.67 -2.93 7.21
C ARG A 148 13.33 -2.93 6.47
N VAL A 149 12.62 -4.05 6.56
CA VAL A 149 11.39 -4.27 5.81
C VAL A 149 10.29 -3.35 6.32
N LEU A 150 10.16 -3.23 7.65
CA LEU A 150 9.14 -2.39 8.28
C LEU A 150 9.36 -0.91 7.96
N ASP A 151 10.60 -0.43 7.99
CA ASP A 151 10.93 0.96 7.64
C ASP A 151 10.53 1.28 6.18
N ARG A 152 10.83 0.36 5.25
CA ARG A 152 10.41 0.50 3.85
C ARG A 152 8.89 0.47 3.69
N LEU A 153 8.19 -0.39 4.42
CA LEU A 153 6.74 -0.47 4.39
C LEU A 153 6.11 0.83 4.89
N LEU A 154 6.60 1.41 5.99
CA LEU A 154 6.16 2.71 6.51
C LEU A 154 6.36 3.84 5.48
N MET A 155 7.46 3.82 4.74
CA MET A 155 7.66 4.80 3.66
C MET A 155 6.64 4.66 2.53
N TYR A 156 6.28 3.42 2.13
CA TYR A 156 5.25 3.19 1.12
C TYR A 156 3.87 3.58 1.64
N GLU A 157 3.53 3.21 2.87
CA GLU A 157 2.30 3.59 3.56
C GLU A 157 2.10 5.10 3.51
N ARG A 158 3.06 5.87 4.00
CA ARG A 158 3.02 7.33 4.00
C ARG A 158 2.83 7.93 2.59
N ARG A 159 3.44 7.34 1.57
CA ARG A 159 3.25 7.79 0.18
C ARG A 159 1.85 7.53 -0.32
N ILE A 160 1.28 6.37 -0.01
CA ILE A 160 -0.08 5.99 -0.39
C ILE A 160 -1.08 6.88 0.36
N GLU A 161 -0.94 7.07 1.66
CA GLU A 161 -1.77 7.95 2.48
C GLU A 161 -1.78 9.39 1.95
N ASN A 162 -0.61 9.97 1.72
CA ASN A 162 -0.52 11.32 1.18
C ASN A 162 -1.21 11.46 -0.19
N SER A 163 -1.11 10.43 -1.04
CA SER A 163 -1.80 10.41 -2.32
C SER A 163 -3.31 10.28 -2.14
N LEU A 164 -3.76 9.45 -1.20
CA LEU A 164 -5.16 9.25 -0.86
C LEU A 164 -5.78 10.54 -0.33
N TYR A 165 -5.17 11.17 0.66
CA TYR A 165 -5.66 12.44 1.21
C TYR A 165 -5.75 13.54 0.16
N LYS A 166 -4.76 13.68 -0.72
CA LYS A 166 -4.81 14.65 -1.82
C LYS A 166 -5.97 14.36 -2.77
N THR A 167 -6.23 13.10 -3.08
CA THR A 167 -7.33 12.72 -3.97
C THR A 167 -8.69 12.98 -3.32
N ILE A 168 -8.85 12.70 -2.02
CA ILE A 168 -10.07 13.01 -1.26
C ILE A 168 -10.31 14.52 -1.21
N LEU A 169 -9.28 15.31 -0.91
CA LEU A 169 -9.39 16.77 -0.87
C LEU A 169 -9.79 17.35 -2.24
N GLU A 170 -9.26 16.81 -3.34
CA GLU A 170 -9.62 17.27 -4.68
C GLU A 170 -11.07 16.92 -5.02
N LEU A 171 -11.54 15.72 -4.65
CA LEU A 171 -12.95 15.35 -4.81
C LEU A 171 -13.87 16.26 -3.99
N GLN A 172 -13.53 16.53 -2.73
CA GLN A 172 -14.30 17.47 -1.89
C GLN A 172 -14.32 18.89 -2.49
N ARG A 173 -13.17 19.35 -3.00
CA ARG A 173 -13.08 20.65 -3.68
C ARG A 173 -14.01 20.74 -4.89
N LEU A 174 -14.05 19.71 -5.73
CA LEU A 174 -14.96 19.66 -6.88
C LEU A 174 -16.43 19.70 -6.42
N ASN A 175 -16.77 18.98 -5.37
CA ASN A 175 -18.13 18.96 -4.81
C ASN A 175 -18.53 20.33 -4.23
N ILE A 176 -17.62 21.05 -3.59
CA ILE A 176 -17.87 22.41 -3.08
C ILE A 176 -18.09 23.39 -4.25
N ILE A 177 -17.21 23.38 -5.25
CA ILE A 177 -17.34 24.25 -6.44
C ILE A 177 -18.69 24.01 -7.14
N LYS A 178 -19.08 22.75 -7.29
CA LYS A 178 -20.37 22.38 -7.88
C LYS A 178 -21.55 22.93 -7.08
N LYS A 179 -21.51 22.80 -5.75
CA LYS A 179 -22.55 23.37 -4.86
C LYS A 179 -22.62 24.89 -4.96
N MET A 180 -21.48 25.57 -5.06
CA MET A 180 -21.44 27.02 -5.22
C MET A 180 -22.03 27.46 -6.57
N ASN A 181 -21.72 26.73 -7.66
CA ASN A 181 -22.23 27.03 -8.98
C ASN A 181 -23.73 26.77 -9.09
N THR A 182 -24.25 25.68 -8.49
CA THR A 182 -25.70 25.39 -8.46
C THR A 182 -26.47 26.34 -7.54
N GLY A 183 -25.85 26.82 -6.46
CA GLY A 183 -26.44 27.85 -5.58
C GLY A 183 -26.47 29.27 -6.17
N SER A 184 -25.66 29.55 -7.20
CA SER A 184 -25.63 30.83 -7.90
C SER A 184 -26.67 30.93 -9.01
N GLU A 185 -27.34 29.86 -9.37
CA GLU A 185 -28.50 29.89 -10.30
C GLU A 185 -29.82 30.11 -9.52
N MET A 186 -29.86 31.15 -8.67
CA MET A 186 -31.16 31.72 -8.30
C MET A 186 -31.67 32.47 -9.54
N PRO A 187 -32.82 32.09 -10.08
CA PRO A 187 -33.34 32.73 -11.29
C PRO A 187 -33.62 34.20 -10.98
N PHE A 188 -32.86 35.09 -11.63
CA PHE A 188 -33.01 36.55 -11.60
C PHE A 188 -34.41 36.98 -12.04
N ASN A 189 -35.27 36.07 -12.44
CA ASN A 189 -36.61 36.29 -12.96
C ASN A 189 -37.72 36.39 -11.89
N GLN A 190 -37.42 36.14 -10.61
CA GLN A 190 -38.45 36.27 -9.55
C GLN A 190 -38.42 37.62 -8.85
N LEU A 191 -37.43 38.49 -9.09
CA LEU A 191 -37.39 39.84 -8.53
C LEU A 191 -38.12 40.89 -9.37
N ALA A 192 -38.49 40.55 -10.61
CA ALA A 192 -39.16 41.52 -11.52
C ALA A 192 -40.69 41.54 -11.39
N THR A 193 -41.32 40.64 -10.66
CA THR A 193 -42.80 40.56 -10.57
C THR A 193 -43.41 41.24 -9.34
N ASN A 194 -42.59 41.76 -8.40
CA ASN A 194 -43.12 42.41 -7.19
C ASN A 194 -43.17 43.95 -7.23
N TYR A 195 -42.91 44.56 -8.37
CA TYR A 195 -43.06 46.01 -8.54
C TYR A 195 -44.11 46.35 -9.63
N ALA A 196 -45.26 45.69 -9.59
CA ALA A 196 -46.45 46.23 -10.27
C ALA A 196 -47.17 47.14 -9.28
N CYS A 197 -47.08 48.46 -9.48
CA CYS A 197 -47.88 49.46 -8.78
C CYS A 197 -49.38 49.15 -8.97
N PRO A 198 -50.20 49.17 -7.93
CA PRO A 198 -51.67 49.11 -8.08
C PRO A 198 -52.21 50.43 -8.64
N PRO A 199 -53.30 50.36 -9.34
CA PRO A 199 -53.95 51.56 -10.02
C PRO A 199 -54.44 52.58 -9.03
#